data_f6879b8b8a462c710942d0944877b246
#
_entry.id   f6879b8b8a462c710942d0944877b246
#
_cell.length_a   1.000
_cell.length_b   1.000
_cell.length_c   1.000
_cell.angle_alpha   90.00
_cell.angle_beta   90.00
_cell.angle_gamma   90.00
#
_symmetry.space_group_name_H-M   'P 1'
#
loop_
_entity.id
_entity.type
_entity.pdbx_description
1 polymer ?
#
loop_
_entity_poly.entity_id
_entity_poly.type
_entity_poly.pdbx_seq_one_letter_code
_entity_poly.pdbx_strand_id
1 'polypeptide(L)'
;MKPRSITLAITGASGAQYGLRLLQCLLAAECKVYLMLSSAAEVVIRTETDLDLPETLEQQQIFLNDIFEADDDQLQLLAKNDWFSPVASGSSSPSSMVICPASGGTLSAIAHGASNNLIERAADVALKERRQLILVPREAPYSAIHLENMLKLTQLGAMIIPASPGFYMQPQTINELIDFIVARILDQLDIEQDLMPRWGED
;
A
#
# COMPACT_ATOMS: atom_id res chain seq x y z
N MET A 1 -14.19 14.78 -14.28
CA MET A 1 -13.14 13.77 -14.62
C MET A 1 -13.47 12.50 -13.86
N LYS A 2 -13.10 11.32 -14.36
CA LYS A 2 -13.20 10.11 -13.50
C LYS A 2 -12.20 10.23 -12.36
N PRO A 3 -12.56 9.89 -11.10
CA PRO A 3 -11.62 9.92 -9.99
C PRO A 3 -10.42 9.01 -10.31
N ARG A 4 -9.24 9.42 -9.86
CA ARG A 4 -8.03 8.59 -9.98
C ARG A 4 -8.23 7.32 -9.16
N SER A 5 -7.94 6.15 -9.73
CA SER A 5 -8.06 4.89 -9.01
C SER A 5 -6.69 4.32 -8.66
N ILE A 6 -6.54 3.84 -7.43
CA ILE A 6 -5.31 3.29 -6.85
C ILE A 6 -5.60 1.91 -6.28
N THR A 7 -4.70 0.98 -6.49
CA THR A 7 -4.70 -0.30 -5.77
C THR A 7 -3.79 -0.17 -4.55
N LEU A 8 -4.32 -0.38 -3.36
CA LEU A 8 -3.55 -0.41 -2.11
C LEU A 8 -3.60 -1.81 -1.49
N ALA A 9 -2.46 -2.36 -1.18
CA ALA A 9 -2.37 -3.61 -0.42
C ALA A 9 -1.59 -3.40 0.88
N ILE A 10 -2.09 -3.98 1.97
CA ILE A 10 -1.43 -4.03 3.28
C ILE A 10 -1.04 -5.48 3.54
N THR A 11 0.22 -5.74 3.85
CA THR A 11 0.71 -7.10 4.09
C THR A 11 1.31 -7.26 5.49
N GLY A 12 1.76 -8.47 5.82
CA GLY A 12 2.10 -8.87 7.19
C GLY A 12 3.47 -8.36 7.71
N ALA A 13 3.95 -7.21 7.24
CA ALA A 13 5.07 -6.53 7.88
C ALA A 13 4.57 -5.56 8.96
N SER A 14 5.34 -5.39 10.04
CA SER A 14 5.04 -4.36 11.06
C SER A 14 5.06 -2.96 10.42
N GLY A 15 4.21 -2.07 10.91
CA GLY A 15 4.00 -0.74 10.35
C GLY A 15 2.69 -0.64 9.56
N ALA A 16 1.64 -1.34 10.01
CA ALA A 16 0.29 -1.20 9.44
C ALA A 16 -0.16 0.26 9.39
N GLN A 17 0.31 1.08 10.32
CA GLN A 17 0.02 2.52 10.39
C GLN A 17 0.39 3.27 9.11
N TYR A 18 1.47 2.90 8.42
CA TYR A 18 1.84 3.49 7.13
C TYR A 18 0.74 3.27 6.06
N GLY A 19 0.24 2.03 5.97
CA GLY A 19 -0.80 1.67 5.00
C GLY A 19 -2.14 2.32 5.32
N LEU A 20 -2.52 2.36 6.60
CA LEU A 20 -3.76 2.99 7.06
C LEU A 20 -3.72 4.51 6.87
N ARG A 21 -2.60 5.16 7.19
CA ARG A 21 -2.41 6.58 6.95
C ARG A 21 -2.42 6.93 5.46
N LEU A 22 -1.77 6.10 4.65
CA LEU A 22 -1.82 6.25 3.19
C LEU A 22 -3.25 6.12 2.67
N LEU A 23 -4.03 5.14 3.15
CA LEU A 23 -5.45 5.00 2.80
C LEU A 23 -6.22 6.29 3.11
N GLN A 24 -6.07 6.83 4.32
CA GLN A 24 -6.72 8.08 4.72
C GLN A 24 -6.38 9.23 3.76
N CYS A 25 -5.10 9.40 3.41
CA CYS A 25 -4.66 10.46 2.50
C CYS A 25 -5.19 10.27 1.07
N LEU A 26 -5.25 9.02 0.58
CA LEU A 26 -5.79 8.72 -0.74
C LEU A 26 -7.29 9.04 -0.83
N LEU A 27 -8.05 8.73 0.23
CA LEU A 27 -9.47 9.05 0.30
C LEU A 27 -9.69 10.57 0.40
N ALA A 28 -8.92 11.28 1.22
CA ALA A 28 -8.96 12.74 1.31
C ALA A 28 -8.61 13.42 -0.03
N ALA A 29 -7.77 12.79 -0.86
CA ALA A 29 -7.44 13.25 -2.21
C ALA A 29 -8.46 12.79 -3.28
N GLU A 30 -9.68 12.39 -2.87
CA GLU A 30 -10.78 11.94 -3.74
C GLU A 30 -10.39 10.78 -4.68
N CYS A 31 -9.40 9.96 -4.30
CA CYS A 31 -9.05 8.77 -5.06
C CYS A 31 -10.05 7.63 -4.81
N LYS A 32 -10.35 6.86 -5.85
CA LYS A 32 -11.00 5.55 -5.67
C LYS A 32 -9.94 4.52 -5.28
N VAL A 33 -10.13 3.85 -4.15
CA VAL A 33 -9.16 2.89 -3.62
C VAL A 33 -9.70 1.47 -3.66
N TYR A 34 -8.97 0.57 -4.34
CA TYR A 34 -9.14 -0.88 -4.22
C TYR A 34 -8.19 -1.39 -3.15
N LEU A 35 -8.74 -1.70 -1.97
CA LEU A 35 -7.97 -2.15 -0.82
C LEU A 35 -7.89 -3.67 -0.75
N MET A 36 -6.72 -4.19 -0.47
CA MET A 36 -6.49 -5.62 -0.21
C MET A 36 -5.72 -5.79 1.10
N LEU A 37 -6.21 -6.69 1.96
CA LEU A 37 -5.56 -7.06 3.22
C LEU A 37 -5.12 -8.52 3.16
N SER A 38 -3.85 -8.80 3.41
CA SER A 38 -3.42 -10.18 3.61
C SER A 38 -3.89 -10.68 4.99
N SER A 39 -4.02 -12.00 5.17
CA SER A 39 -4.38 -12.56 6.49
C SER A 39 -3.38 -12.16 7.58
N ALA A 40 -2.09 -12.04 7.24
CA ALA A 40 -1.08 -11.56 8.17
C ALA A 40 -1.24 -10.06 8.47
N ALA A 41 -1.71 -9.24 7.50
CA ALA A 41 -1.99 -7.83 7.74
C ALA A 41 -3.11 -7.63 8.77
N GLU A 42 -4.18 -8.43 8.70
CA GLU A 42 -5.28 -8.36 9.69
C GLU A 42 -4.76 -8.61 11.12
N VAL A 43 -3.82 -9.56 11.28
CA VAL A 43 -3.17 -9.81 12.57
C VAL A 43 -2.33 -8.61 13.01
N VAL A 44 -1.53 -8.04 12.09
CA VAL A 44 -0.65 -6.89 12.39
C VAL A 44 -1.48 -5.65 12.74
N ILE A 45 -2.54 -5.35 11.98
CA ILE A 45 -3.46 -4.24 12.26
C ILE A 45 -4.03 -4.37 13.68
N ARG A 46 -4.56 -5.53 14.03
CA ARG A 46 -5.13 -5.78 15.37
C ARG A 46 -4.10 -5.68 16.49
N THR A 47 -2.82 -5.98 16.20
CA THR A 47 -1.75 -5.98 17.19
C THR A 47 -1.13 -4.59 17.38
N GLU A 48 -1.05 -3.79 16.33
CA GLU A 48 -0.31 -2.55 16.29
C GLU A 48 -1.21 -1.30 16.37
N THR A 49 -2.52 -1.48 16.25
CA THR A 49 -3.50 -0.38 16.23
C THR A 49 -4.70 -0.71 17.11
N ASP A 50 -5.53 0.29 17.37
CA ASP A 50 -6.80 0.11 18.10
C ASP A 50 -7.95 -0.39 17.19
N LEU A 51 -7.64 -0.76 15.92
CA LEU A 51 -8.65 -1.23 14.98
C LEU A 51 -8.90 -2.72 15.16
N ASP A 52 -10.11 -3.07 15.60
CA ASP A 52 -10.58 -4.46 15.68
C ASP A 52 -11.42 -4.80 14.45
N LEU A 53 -10.75 -5.28 13.41
CA LEU A 53 -11.40 -5.62 12.14
C LEU A 53 -12.41 -6.75 12.35
N PRO A 54 -13.68 -6.60 11.90
CA PRO A 54 -14.69 -7.64 11.94
C PRO A 54 -14.28 -8.92 11.18
N GLU A 55 -15.00 -10.03 11.41
CA GLU A 55 -14.64 -11.33 10.85
C GLU A 55 -14.98 -11.46 9.36
N THR A 56 -16.08 -10.85 8.89
CA THR A 56 -16.55 -11.00 7.51
C THR A 56 -16.12 -9.81 6.63
N LEU A 57 -15.86 -10.09 5.36
CA LEU A 57 -15.47 -9.07 4.38
C LEU A 57 -16.51 -7.93 4.30
N GLU A 58 -17.79 -8.25 4.32
CA GLU A 58 -18.87 -7.27 4.26
C GLU A 58 -18.85 -6.34 5.49
N GLN A 59 -18.70 -6.90 6.68
CA GLN A 59 -18.58 -6.12 7.90
C GLN A 59 -17.30 -5.29 7.93
N GLN A 60 -16.17 -5.83 7.43
CA GLN A 60 -14.92 -5.09 7.28
C GLN A 60 -15.09 -3.90 6.33
N GLN A 61 -15.79 -4.08 5.21
CA GLN A 61 -16.07 -3.00 4.27
C GLN A 61 -16.86 -1.86 4.93
N ILE A 62 -17.94 -2.19 5.64
CA ILE A 62 -18.76 -1.21 6.36
C ILE A 62 -17.93 -0.49 7.42
N PHE A 63 -17.18 -1.24 8.23
CA PHE A 63 -16.33 -0.72 9.29
C PHE A 63 -15.25 0.23 8.75
N LEU A 64 -14.58 -0.13 7.65
CA LEU A 64 -13.56 0.71 7.05
C LEU A 64 -14.15 1.98 6.41
N ASN A 65 -15.31 1.88 5.77
CA ASN A 65 -16.00 3.06 5.25
C ASN A 65 -16.36 4.05 6.37
N ASP A 66 -16.85 3.55 7.50
CA ASP A 66 -17.22 4.38 8.66
C ASP A 66 -15.99 5.06 9.28
N ILE A 67 -14.93 4.30 9.57
CA ILE A 67 -13.72 4.84 10.21
C ILE A 67 -12.97 5.84 9.33
N PHE A 68 -12.91 5.60 8.03
CA PHE A 68 -12.20 6.46 7.10
C PHE A 68 -13.11 7.50 6.42
N GLU A 69 -14.39 7.57 6.82
CA GLU A 69 -15.39 8.51 6.27
C GLU A 69 -15.40 8.48 4.74
N ALA A 70 -15.30 7.27 4.17
CA ALA A 70 -15.21 7.10 2.72
C ALA A 70 -16.58 7.34 2.06
N ASP A 71 -16.58 8.12 0.99
CA ASP A 71 -17.77 8.31 0.16
C ASP A 71 -18.24 7.01 -0.52
N ASP A 72 -19.48 7.00 -1.01
CA ASP A 72 -20.03 5.87 -1.74
C ASP A 72 -19.12 5.49 -2.93
N ASP A 73 -18.81 4.20 -3.06
CA ASP A 73 -17.95 3.64 -4.11
C ASP A 73 -16.48 4.12 -4.12
N GLN A 74 -16.04 4.95 -3.16
CA GLN A 74 -14.67 5.46 -3.08
C GLN A 74 -13.69 4.40 -2.56
N LEU A 75 -14.08 3.64 -1.54
CA LEU A 75 -13.28 2.55 -0.98
C LEU A 75 -13.94 1.20 -1.28
N GLN A 76 -13.21 0.30 -1.91
CA GLN A 76 -13.65 -1.07 -2.16
C GLN A 76 -12.65 -2.07 -1.58
N LEU A 77 -13.06 -2.78 -0.53
CA LEU A 77 -12.28 -3.89 0.03
C LEU A 77 -12.49 -5.15 -0.82
N LEU A 78 -11.40 -5.72 -1.32
CA LEU A 78 -11.42 -6.89 -2.19
C LEU A 78 -11.11 -8.17 -1.40
N ALA A 79 -11.85 -9.24 -1.70
CA ALA A 79 -11.54 -10.55 -1.15
C ALA A 79 -10.18 -11.06 -1.67
N LYS A 80 -9.47 -11.84 -0.83
CA LYS A 80 -8.12 -12.36 -1.10
C LYS A 80 -8.01 -13.18 -2.40
N ASN A 81 -9.12 -13.71 -2.88
CA ASN A 81 -9.22 -14.57 -4.07
C ASN A 81 -10.29 -14.07 -5.06
N ASP A 82 -10.58 -12.79 -5.10
CA ASP A 82 -11.51 -12.21 -6.08
C ASP A 82 -10.82 -12.02 -7.45
N TRP A 83 -10.71 -13.12 -8.19
CA TRP A 83 -10.09 -13.15 -9.52
C TRP A 83 -10.89 -12.39 -10.61
N PHE A 84 -12.12 -11.96 -10.32
CA PHE A 84 -12.96 -11.18 -11.21
C PHE A 84 -12.91 -9.68 -10.92
N SER A 85 -12.22 -9.27 -9.86
CA SER A 85 -12.04 -7.87 -9.53
C SER A 85 -11.23 -7.10 -10.58
N PRO A 86 -11.40 -5.78 -10.70
CA PRO A 86 -10.69 -4.95 -11.68
C PRO A 86 -9.14 -5.10 -11.59
N VAL A 87 -8.60 -5.31 -10.40
CA VAL A 87 -7.13 -5.39 -10.19
C VAL A 87 -6.50 -6.66 -10.75
N ALA A 88 -7.30 -7.70 -10.99
CA ALA A 88 -6.82 -9.00 -11.49
C ALA A 88 -6.56 -9.00 -13.02
N SER A 89 -6.98 -7.98 -13.75
CA SER A 89 -6.89 -7.92 -15.22
C SER A 89 -6.22 -6.64 -15.71
N GLY A 90 -5.34 -6.78 -16.71
CA GLY A 90 -4.62 -5.64 -17.32
C GLY A 90 -5.53 -4.62 -18.00
N SER A 91 -6.71 -5.03 -18.48
CA SER A 91 -7.65 -4.12 -19.16
C SER A 91 -8.37 -3.15 -18.22
N SER A 92 -8.49 -3.49 -16.93
CA SER A 92 -9.31 -2.76 -15.95
C SER A 92 -8.55 -2.28 -14.72
N SER A 93 -7.34 -2.80 -14.46
CA SER A 93 -6.61 -2.45 -13.24
C SER A 93 -6.22 -0.97 -13.20
N PRO A 94 -6.15 -0.36 -12.01
CA PRO A 94 -5.65 1.00 -11.82
C PRO A 94 -4.24 1.21 -12.40
N SER A 95 -3.90 2.45 -12.72
CA SER A 95 -2.57 2.82 -13.24
C SER A 95 -1.45 2.71 -12.21
N SER A 96 -1.80 2.72 -10.95
CA SER A 96 -0.84 2.68 -9.84
C SER A 96 -1.26 1.66 -8.78
N MET A 97 -0.29 0.93 -8.25
CA MET A 97 -0.45 0.01 -7.12
C MET A 97 0.61 0.30 -6.08
N VAL A 98 0.20 0.33 -4.82
CA VAL A 98 1.09 0.46 -3.66
C VAL A 98 0.90 -0.75 -2.74
N ILE A 99 2.00 -1.34 -2.27
CA ILE A 99 1.99 -2.35 -1.20
C ILE A 99 2.70 -1.74 0.00
N CYS A 100 1.94 -1.37 1.02
CA CYS A 100 2.44 -0.63 2.18
C CYS A 100 1.76 -1.09 3.47
N PRO A 101 2.49 -1.71 4.41
CA PRO A 101 3.85 -2.21 4.25
C PRO A 101 3.92 -3.49 3.39
N ALA A 102 5.09 -3.73 2.80
CA ALA A 102 5.37 -4.94 2.04
C ALA A 102 6.24 -5.90 2.84
N SER A 103 5.73 -7.11 3.13
CA SER A 103 6.49 -8.15 3.82
C SER A 103 7.53 -8.80 2.91
N GLY A 104 8.60 -9.35 3.49
CA GLY A 104 9.63 -10.08 2.77
C GLY A 104 9.07 -11.25 1.94
N GLY A 105 8.04 -11.93 2.45
CA GLY A 105 7.33 -12.99 1.72
C GLY A 105 6.61 -12.46 0.48
N THR A 106 5.92 -11.32 0.60
CA THR A 106 5.26 -10.66 -0.53
C THR A 106 6.26 -10.19 -1.58
N LEU A 107 7.38 -9.57 -1.16
CA LEU A 107 8.47 -9.17 -2.06
C LEU A 107 9.02 -10.38 -2.82
N SER A 108 9.29 -11.48 -2.12
CA SER A 108 9.81 -12.71 -2.71
C SER A 108 8.82 -13.29 -3.72
N ALA A 109 7.53 -13.38 -3.39
CA ALA A 109 6.50 -13.91 -4.25
C ALA A 109 6.41 -13.11 -5.57
N ILE A 110 6.34 -11.78 -5.48
CA ILE A 110 6.27 -10.89 -6.64
C ILE A 110 7.54 -10.99 -7.49
N ALA A 111 8.73 -10.99 -6.87
CA ALA A 111 10.00 -11.10 -7.56
C ALA A 111 10.15 -12.41 -8.37
N HIS A 112 9.44 -13.46 -7.96
CA HIS A 112 9.45 -14.76 -8.62
C HIS A 112 8.20 -15.01 -9.50
N GLY A 113 7.34 -14.00 -9.69
CA GLY A 113 6.16 -14.10 -10.56
C GLY A 113 5.05 -14.98 -10.02
N ALA A 114 4.96 -15.12 -8.69
CA ALA A 114 3.86 -15.86 -8.06
C ALA A 114 2.53 -15.12 -8.22
N SER A 115 1.43 -15.86 -8.27
CA SER A 115 0.06 -15.36 -8.38
C SER A 115 -0.90 -16.23 -7.57
N ASN A 116 -0.54 -16.50 -6.30
CA ASN A 116 -1.30 -17.41 -5.44
C ASN A 116 -2.48 -16.73 -4.74
N ASN A 117 -2.50 -15.43 -4.72
CA ASN A 117 -3.55 -14.60 -4.14
C ASN A 117 -3.71 -13.31 -4.95
N LEU A 118 -4.75 -12.53 -4.65
CA LEU A 118 -5.07 -11.33 -5.41
C LEU A 118 -3.99 -10.24 -5.34
N ILE A 119 -3.27 -10.11 -4.21
CA ILE A 119 -2.18 -9.13 -4.07
C ILE A 119 -1.04 -9.46 -5.03
N GLU A 120 -0.59 -10.71 -5.05
CA GLU A 120 0.45 -11.18 -5.97
C GLU A 120 0.01 -11.02 -7.43
N ARG A 121 -1.25 -11.39 -7.73
CA ARG A 121 -1.80 -11.25 -9.08
C ARG A 121 -1.87 -9.79 -9.53
N ALA A 122 -2.33 -8.88 -8.69
CA ALA A 122 -2.41 -7.47 -9.01
C ALA A 122 -1.01 -6.86 -9.25
N ALA A 123 -0.01 -7.28 -8.47
CA ALA A 123 1.37 -6.85 -8.68
C ALA A 123 1.96 -7.41 -9.99
N ASP A 124 1.70 -8.69 -10.33
CA ASP A 124 2.07 -9.28 -11.62
C ASP A 124 1.42 -8.51 -12.78
N VAL A 125 0.13 -8.18 -12.66
CA VAL A 125 -0.57 -7.34 -13.65
C VAL A 125 0.08 -5.97 -13.76
N ALA A 126 0.41 -5.30 -12.66
CA ALA A 126 1.07 -4.01 -12.69
C ALA A 126 2.42 -4.07 -13.43
N LEU A 127 3.24 -5.08 -13.15
CA LEU A 127 4.54 -5.27 -13.80
C LEU A 127 4.40 -5.56 -15.29
N LYS A 128 3.54 -6.50 -15.70
CA LYS A 128 3.40 -6.88 -17.11
C LYS A 128 2.78 -5.78 -17.97
N GLU A 129 1.90 -4.96 -17.41
CA GLU A 129 1.27 -3.82 -18.07
C GLU A 129 2.10 -2.53 -17.99
N ARG A 130 3.31 -2.59 -17.39
CA ARG A 130 4.19 -1.43 -17.17
C ARG A 130 3.52 -0.30 -16.40
N ARG A 131 2.67 -0.66 -15.45
CA ARG A 131 2.02 0.27 -14.52
C ARG A 131 2.92 0.54 -13.34
N GLN A 132 2.69 1.65 -12.67
CA GLN A 132 3.44 2.01 -11.48
C GLN A 132 3.18 0.99 -10.37
N LEU A 133 4.24 0.38 -9.84
CA LEU A 133 4.21 -0.48 -8.66
C LEU A 133 5.17 0.09 -7.62
N ILE A 134 4.64 0.48 -6.47
CA ILE A 134 5.40 0.97 -5.31
C ILE A 134 5.35 -0.08 -4.22
N LEU A 135 6.51 -0.49 -3.75
CA LEU A 135 6.67 -1.46 -2.67
C LEU A 135 7.36 -0.78 -1.48
N VAL A 136 6.74 -0.88 -0.30
CA VAL A 136 7.22 -0.25 0.92
C VAL A 136 7.69 -1.33 1.90
N PRO A 137 8.90 -1.90 1.71
CA PRO A 137 9.40 -2.96 2.57
C PRO A 137 9.68 -2.44 3.98
N ARG A 138 9.33 -3.25 4.99
CA ARG A 138 9.72 -3.04 6.38
C ARG A 138 10.30 -4.34 6.93
N GLU A 139 11.62 -4.35 7.12
CA GLU A 139 12.37 -5.48 7.67
C GLU A 139 13.66 -4.98 8.34
N ALA A 140 14.10 -5.64 9.40
CA ALA A 140 15.37 -5.38 10.07
C ALA A 140 15.90 -6.65 10.77
N PRO A 141 17.10 -7.15 10.42
CA PRO A 141 17.98 -6.75 9.33
C PRO A 141 17.50 -7.25 7.96
N TYR A 142 17.97 -6.66 6.87
CA TYR A 142 17.81 -7.25 5.55
C TYR A 142 18.76 -8.43 5.32
N SER A 143 18.24 -9.54 4.80
CA SER A 143 19.05 -10.65 4.31
C SER A 143 19.49 -10.40 2.85
N ALA A 144 20.49 -11.17 2.38
CA ALA A 144 20.86 -11.15 0.96
C ALA A 144 19.65 -11.44 0.04
N ILE A 145 18.79 -12.38 0.42
CA ILE A 145 17.57 -12.71 -0.34
C ILE A 145 16.62 -11.51 -0.46
N HIS A 146 16.42 -10.73 0.61
CA HIS A 146 15.62 -9.51 0.54
C HIS A 146 16.23 -8.50 -0.43
N LEU A 147 17.54 -8.26 -0.36
CA LEU A 147 18.25 -7.31 -1.21
C LEU A 147 18.22 -7.75 -2.69
N GLU A 148 18.43 -9.03 -2.97
CA GLU A 148 18.34 -9.58 -4.33
C GLU A 148 16.93 -9.42 -4.92
N ASN A 149 15.87 -9.71 -4.14
CA ASN A 149 14.49 -9.55 -4.58
C ASN A 149 14.16 -8.06 -4.83
N MET A 150 14.60 -7.14 -3.97
CA MET A 150 14.41 -5.70 -4.18
C MET A 150 15.15 -5.21 -5.43
N LEU A 151 16.39 -5.64 -5.64
CA LEU A 151 17.16 -5.31 -6.83
C LEU A 151 16.44 -5.80 -8.10
N LYS A 152 16.00 -7.05 -8.12
CA LYS A 152 15.25 -7.63 -9.24
C LYS A 152 13.97 -6.86 -9.55
N LEU A 153 13.19 -6.53 -8.51
CA LEU A 153 11.95 -5.77 -8.67
C LEU A 153 12.21 -4.36 -9.20
N THR A 154 13.27 -3.69 -8.74
CA THR A 154 13.70 -2.39 -9.26
C THR A 154 14.09 -2.47 -10.74
N GLN A 155 14.81 -3.52 -11.15
CA GLN A 155 15.15 -3.76 -12.56
C GLN A 155 13.91 -4.03 -13.44
N LEU A 156 12.84 -4.58 -12.86
CA LEU A 156 11.56 -4.77 -13.53
C LEU A 156 10.70 -3.50 -13.58
N GLY A 157 11.16 -2.41 -12.95
CA GLY A 157 10.49 -1.10 -12.96
C GLY A 157 9.62 -0.83 -11.73
N ALA A 158 9.64 -1.69 -10.71
CA ALA A 158 9.00 -1.38 -9.46
C ALA A 158 9.84 -0.37 -8.66
N MET A 159 9.15 0.49 -7.91
CA MET A 159 9.77 1.44 -7.00
C MET A 159 9.84 0.85 -5.59
N ILE A 160 11.02 0.88 -4.99
CA ILE A 160 11.24 0.44 -3.61
C ILE A 160 11.40 1.68 -2.72
N ILE A 161 10.47 1.87 -1.79
CA ILE A 161 10.50 2.92 -0.77
C ILE A 161 10.60 2.23 0.59
N PRO A 162 11.78 2.09 1.19
CA PRO A 162 11.89 1.48 2.51
C PRO A 162 11.10 2.28 3.56
N ALA A 163 10.43 1.60 4.49
CA ALA A 163 9.78 2.25 5.65
C ALA A 163 10.84 2.73 6.66
N SER A 164 11.70 3.65 6.21
CA SER A 164 12.86 4.19 6.94
C SER A 164 12.78 5.72 6.94
N PRO A 165 12.01 6.32 7.87
CA PRO A 165 11.80 7.77 7.90
C PRO A 165 13.09 8.52 8.21
N GLY A 166 13.24 9.71 7.59
CA GLY A 166 14.32 10.64 7.88
C GLY A 166 14.04 11.47 9.13
N PHE A 167 15.11 11.96 9.78
CA PHE A 167 15.00 12.77 11.00
C PHE A 167 15.34 14.26 10.78
N TYR A 168 15.69 14.66 9.55
CA TYR A 168 16.10 16.04 9.27
C TYR A 168 14.98 17.08 9.47
N MET A 169 13.71 16.64 9.47
CA MET A 169 12.56 17.49 9.80
C MET A 169 12.31 17.59 11.32
N GLN A 170 13.18 16.99 12.15
CA GLN A 170 13.09 16.98 13.62
C GLN A 170 11.72 16.50 14.16
N PRO A 171 11.24 15.33 13.74
CA PRO A 171 9.92 14.82 14.14
C PRO A 171 9.80 14.74 15.66
N GLN A 172 8.67 15.17 16.19
CA GLN A 172 8.35 15.18 17.63
C GLN A 172 7.41 14.03 18.00
N THR A 173 6.73 13.45 17.02
CA THR A 173 5.73 12.40 17.20
C THR A 173 5.98 11.22 16.29
N ILE A 174 5.40 10.06 16.61
CA ILE A 174 5.41 8.88 15.74
C ILE A 174 4.64 9.17 14.45
N ASN A 175 3.55 9.93 14.54
CA ASN A 175 2.75 10.27 13.37
C ASN A 175 3.55 11.06 12.34
N GLU A 176 4.42 11.97 12.74
CA GLU A 176 5.30 12.69 11.82
C GLU A 176 6.32 11.77 11.11
N LEU A 177 6.76 10.68 11.78
CA LEU A 177 7.59 9.65 11.13
C LEU A 177 6.79 8.83 10.11
N ILE A 178 5.52 8.55 10.42
CA ILE A 178 4.61 7.88 9.48
C ILE A 178 4.34 8.80 8.28
N ASP A 179 4.00 10.06 8.54
CA ASP A 179 3.71 11.06 7.52
C ASP A 179 4.90 11.29 6.58
N PHE A 180 6.14 11.19 7.07
CA PHE A 180 7.33 11.25 6.22
C PHE A 180 7.31 10.20 5.11
N ILE A 181 7.01 8.95 5.43
CA ILE A 181 6.96 7.86 4.44
C ILE A 181 5.73 8.02 3.53
N VAL A 182 4.59 8.37 4.10
CA VAL A 182 3.33 8.56 3.34
C VAL A 182 3.47 9.71 2.35
N ALA A 183 4.04 10.85 2.75
CA ALA A 183 4.32 11.98 1.86
C ALA A 183 5.20 11.55 0.66
N ARG A 184 6.26 10.76 0.90
CA ARG A 184 7.12 10.25 -0.17
C ARG A 184 6.37 9.33 -1.14
N ILE A 185 5.41 8.55 -0.65
CA ILE A 185 4.56 7.71 -1.51
C ILE A 185 3.60 8.58 -2.33
N LEU A 186 2.95 9.57 -1.70
CA LEU A 186 2.06 10.52 -2.38
C LEU A 186 2.77 11.32 -3.47
N ASP A 187 4.00 11.82 -3.19
CA ASP A 187 4.85 12.48 -4.19
C ASP A 187 5.09 11.57 -5.41
N GLN A 188 5.37 10.29 -5.21
CA GLN A 188 5.57 9.34 -6.31
C GLN A 188 4.28 9.02 -7.07
N LEU A 189 3.15 9.16 -6.42
CA LEU A 189 1.84 9.02 -7.03
C LEU A 189 1.37 10.31 -7.72
N ASP A 190 2.13 11.39 -7.74
CA ASP A 190 1.72 12.73 -8.21
C ASP A 190 0.41 13.20 -7.55
N ILE A 191 0.27 12.94 -6.25
CA ILE A 191 -0.84 13.41 -5.41
C ILE A 191 -0.31 14.54 -4.53
N GLU A 192 -0.98 15.68 -4.55
CA GLU A 192 -0.62 16.81 -3.69
C GLU A 192 -0.75 16.41 -2.22
N GLN A 193 0.21 16.83 -1.42
CA GLN A 193 0.26 16.54 0.00
C GLN A 193 0.81 17.75 0.78
N ASP A 194 0.31 17.92 1.98
CA ASP A 194 0.71 18.93 2.97
C ASP A 194 1.23 18.31 4.28
N LEU A 195 1.50 17.00 4.27
CA LEU A 195 1.99 16.25 5.44
C LEU A 195 3.37 16.70 5.86
N MET A 196 4.20 17.13 4.90
CA MET A 196 5.52 17.66 5.16
C MET A 196 5.96 18.63 4.05
N PRO A 197 6.74 19.67 4.38
CA PRO A 197 7.30 20.58 3.37
C PRO A 197 8.28 19.84 2.47
N ARG A 198 8.38 20.30 1.22
CA ARG A 198 9.40 19.78 0.31
C ARG A 198 10.77 20.37 0.66
N TRP A 199 11.81 19.62 0.40
CA TRP A 199 13.18 20.07 0.65
C TRP A 199 13.51 21.30 -0.21
N GLY A 200 13.85 22.42 0.47
CA GLY A 200 14.22 23.68 -0.20
C GLY A 200 13.04 24.58 -0.57
N GLU A 201 11.83 24.24 -0.17
CA GLU A 201 10.66 25.12 -0.23
C GLU A 201 10.40 25.62 1.20
N ASP A 202 10.80 26.88 1.50
CA ASP A 202 10.51 27.62 2.75
C ASP A 202 9.22 28.44 2.58
#